data_52055e0bd852c069b189d54833f3db67
#
_entry.id   52055e0bd852c069b189d54833f3db67
#
_cell.length_a   1.000
_cell.length_b   1.000
_cell.length_c   1.000
_cell.angle_alpha   90.00
_cell.angle_beta   90.00
_cell.angle_gamma   90.00
#
_symmetry.space_group_name_H-M   'P 1'
#
loop_
_entity.id
_entity.type
_entity.pdbx_description
1 polymer ?
#
loop_
_entity_poly.entity_id
_entity_poly.type
_entity_poly.pdbx_seq_one_letter_code
_entity_poly.pdbx_strand_id
1 'polypeptide(L)'
;MEGYTWAFEFENQLILWLQSLGQQGSFIYYFMQFFTLFGEEYILIGVIGLVYWGINKERGEQLALSVMASNLTFPLIKNIVKRTRPFHSHPEILNLKDVEGYSFPSGHSTGSASTFVGAAVVMRDAKQKWLRKVLTICAIAIPLLVALTRMYLGAHYLTDVVCGLAIGTGMVFLVNWLWNVVPNRMYIFAGILLVGLSGFFYCTTNDFYTGYGIMVGLTCGFLFEHKVVKFENTKTWWRVALRLLGGGIIYIGLNAAIKAVVGAIYPTFEDDFQFQRFFRTIRYAIIVFTAIGLYPMLFKPAEKLWRKLGWVKGSTQNVAE
;
A
#
# COMPACT_ATOMS: atom_id res chain seq x y z
N MET A 1 -1.21 24.71 -4.82
CA MET A 1 -0.78 24.53 -3.41
C MET A 1 0.46 25.37 -3.19
N GLU A 2 0.42 26.30 -2.24
CA GLU A 2 1.62 27.00 -1.82
C GLU A 2 2.51 26.02 -1.06
N GLY A 3 3.75 25.88 -1.49
CA GLY A 3 4.75 25.01 -0.88
C GLY A 3 6.11 25.70 -0.82
N TYR A 4 7.04 25.12 -0.09
CA TYR A 4 8.39 25.67 0.05
C TYR A 4 9.31 25.14 -1.06
N THR A 5 9.97 26.03 -1.76
CA THR A 5 10.98 25.70 -2.78
C THR A 5 12.36 25.64 -2.11
N TRP A 6 12.82 24.43 -1.81
CA TRP A 6 14.20 24.20 -1.40
C TRP A 6 14.70 22.92 -2.09
N ALA A 7 15.88 23.00 -2.65
CA ALA A 7 16.54 21.88 -3.29
C ALA A 7 18.05 22.10 -3.23
N PHE A 8 18.80 21.03 -3.18
CA PHE A 8 20.24 21.10 -3.36
C PHE A 8 20.54 21.07 -4.86
N GLU A 9 21.47 21.91 -5.32
CA GLU A 9 21.80 22.00 -6.75
C GLU A 9 22.16 20.64 -7.37
N PHE A 10 22.89 19.80 -6.64
CA PHE A 10 23.24 18.46 -7.11
C PHE A 10 22.02 17.56 -7.34
N GLU A 11 20.90 17.76 -6.63
CA GLU A 11 19.67 17.00 -6.84
C GLU A 11 19.03 17.32 -8.19
N ASN A 12 19.02 18.63 -8.56
CA ASN A 12 18.52 19.07 -9.86
C ASN A 12 19.37 18.50 -10.99
N GLN A 13 20.70 18.61 -10.86
CA GLN A 13 21.65 18.05 -11.85
C GLN A 13 21.50 16.55 -11.99
N LEU A 14 21.28 15.82 -10.89
CA LEU A 14 21.03 14.38 -10.90
C LEU A 14 19.73 14.04 -11.68
N ILE A 15 18.65 14.79 -11.45
CA ILE A 15 17.37 14.57 -12.17
C ILE A 15 17.56 14.85 -13.66
N LEU A 16 18.20 15.96 -14.04
CA LEU A 16 18.47 16.31 -15.43
C LEU A 16 19.36 15.24 -16.11
N TRP A 17 20.39 14.76 -15.41
CA TRP A 17 21.22 13.68 -15.90
C TRP A 17 20.40 12.38 -16.11
N LEU A 18 19.56 12.01 -15.17
CA LEU A 18 18.68 10.83 -15.32
C LEU A 18 17.74 11.00 -16.53
N GLN A 19 17.14 12.17 -16.73
CA GLN A 19 16.27 12.46 -17.86
C GLN A 19 17.00 12.47 -19.20
N SER A 20 18.31 12.81 -19.21
CA SER A 20 19.13 12.76 -20.41
C SER A 20 19.42 11.33 -20.91
N LEU A 21 19.26 10.30 -20.05
CA LEU A 21 19.44 8.89 -20.42
C LEU A 21 18.37 8.38 -21.40
N GLY A 22 17.19 9.03 -21.45
CA GLY A 22 16.15 8.65 -22.38
C GLY A 22 14.99 9.64 -22.38
N GLN A 23 14.58 10.05 -23.57
CA GLN A 23 13.43 10.93 -23.76
C GLN A 23 12.12 10.17 -23.66
N GLN A 24 11.00 10.89 -23.55
CA GLN A 24 9.66 10.33 -23.60
C GLN A 24 9.47 9.48 -24.88
N GLY A 25 8.94 8.25 -24.72
CA GLY A 25 8.80 7.28 -25.81
C GLY A 25 10.02 6.36 -26.02
N SER A 26 11.15 6.58 -25.33
CA SER A 26 12.31 5.68 -25.37
C SER A 26 12.10 4.41 -24.55
N PHE A 27 12.94 3.39 -24.78
CA PHE A 27 12.96 2.17 -23.96
C PHE A 27 13.15 2.48 -22.48
N ILE A 28 14.05 3.43 -22.14
CA ILE A 28 14.30 3.84 -20.76
C ILE A 28 13.05 4.45 -20.13
N TYR A 29 12.31 5.27 -20.85
CA TYR A 29 11.06 5.84 -20.38
C TYR A 29 10.05 4.74 -20.01
N TYR A 30 9.80 3.76 -20.90
CA TYR A 30 8.89 2.66 -20.61
C TYR A 30 9.38 1.74 -19.49
N PHE A 31 10.68 1.52 -19.41
CA PHE A 31 11.31 0.80 -18.30
C PHE A 31 11.04 1.49 -16.95
N MET A 32 11.25 2.81 -16.88
CA MET A 32 10.98 3.59 -15.68
C MET A 32 9.48 3.62 -15.33
N GLN A 33 8.61 3.75 -16.34
CA GLN A 33 7.16 3.67 -16.15
C GLN A 33 6.70 2.29 -15.63
N PHE A 34 7.32 1.20 -16.08
CA PHE A 34 7.02 -0.13 -15.60
C PHE A 34 7.43 -0.31 -14.13
N PHE A 35 8.66 0.06 -13.78
CA PHE A 35 9.14 -0.13 -12.41
C PHE A 35 8.48 0.80 -11.38
N THR A 36 8.00 1.98 -11.77
CA THR A 36 7.24 2.83 -10.86
C THR A 36 5.93 2.18 -10.39
N LEU A 37 5.37 1.23 -11.15
CA LEU A 37 4.15 0.48 -10.78
C LEU A 37 4.32 -0.28 -9.46
N PHE A 38 5.54 -0.73 -9.12
CA PHE A 38 5.81 -1.42 -7.86
C PHE A 38 5.71 -0.51 -6.62
N GLY A 39 5.56 0.80 -6.81
CA GLY A 39 5.20 1.75 -5.77
C GLY A 39 3.72 2.13 -5.75
N GLU A 40 2.92 1.65 -6.72
CA GLU A 40 1.49 1.96 -6.80
C GLU A 40 0.67 1.12 -5.81
N GLU A 41 -0.37 1.72 -5.28
CA GLU A 41 -1.25 1.14 -4.26
C GLU A 41 -1.76 -0.27 -4.60
N TYR A 42 -2.13 -0.50 -5.87
CA TYR A 42 -2.68 -1.80 -6.31
C TYR A 42 -1.69 -2.95 -6.17
N ILE A 43 -0.42 -2.72 -6.47
CA ILE A 43 0.64 -3.74 -6.30
C ILE A 43 0.88 -4.01 -4.81
N LEU A 44 0.95 -2.94 -4.00
CA LEU A 44 1.17 -3.07 -2.56
C LEU A 44 0.03 -3.85 -1.89
N ILE A 45 -1.23 -3.54 -2.22
CA ILE A 45 -2.42 -4.29 -1.76
C ILE A 45 -2.38 -5.73 -2.25
N GLY A 46 -1.97 -5.97 -3.50
CA GLY A 46 -1.81 -7.31 -4.06
C GLY A 46 -0.83 -8.18 -3.28
N VAL A 47 0.33 -7.63 -2.90
CA VAL A 47 1.34 -8.34 -2.09
C VAL A 47 0.80 -8.63 -0.68
N ILE A 48 0.13 -7.67 -0.03
CA ILE A 48 -0.51 -7.88 1.27
C ILE A 48 -1.56 -8.99 1.17
N GLY A 49 -2.45 -8.93 0.18
CA GLY A 49 -3.49 -9.92 -0.05
C GLY A 49 -2.93 -11.32 -0.31
N LEU A 50 -1.83 -11.42 -1.09
CA LEU A 50 -1.14 -12.69 -1.34
C LEU A 50 -0.65 -13.33 -0.04
N VAL A 51 -0.03 -12.56 0.83
CA VAL A 51 0.45 -13.07 2.13
C VAL A 51 -0.73 -13.40 3.04
N TYR A 52 -1.72 -12.52 3.14
CA TYR A 52 -2.86 -12.64 4.06
C TYR A 52 -3.81 -13.79 3.70
N TRP A 53 -4.28 -13.85 2.45
CA TRP A 53 -5.25 -14.86 2.02
C TRP A 53 -4.62 -16.16 1.52
N GLY A 54 -3.36 -16.12 1.09
CA GLY A 54 -2.70 -17.23 0.43
C GLY A 54 -1.69 -17.96 1.30
N ILE A 55 -0.89 -17.25 2.08
CA ILE A 55 0.28 -17.85 2.74
C ILE A 55 0.01 -18.05 4.24
N ASN A 56 -0.14 -16.96 4.97
CA ASN A 56 -0.34 -16.95 6.41
C ASN A 56 -1.02 -15.67 6.86
N LYS A 57 -2.18 -15.81 7.49
CA LYS A 57 -3.02 -14.70 7.94
C LYS A 57 -2.27 -13.75 8.88
N GLU A 58 -1.63 -14.28 9.91
CA GLU A 58 -0.93 -13.48 10.92
C GLU A 58 0.24 -12.66 10.31
N ARG A 59 1.01 -13.27 9.39
CA ARG A 59 2.06 -12.58 8.65
C ARG A 59 1.50 -11.51 7.71
N GLY A 60 0.35 -11.78 7.10
CA GLY A 60 -0.36 -10.81 6.27
C GLY A 60 -0.86 -9.61 7.07
N GLU A 61 -1.35 -9.81 8.28
CA GLU A 61 -1.75 -8.75 9.20
C GLU A 61 -0.56 -7.89 9.62
N GLN A 62 0.55 -8.52 9.99
CA GLN A 62 1.79 -7.81 10.35
C GLN A 62 2.34 -6.98 9.18
N LEU A 63 2.31 -7.55 7.95
CA LEU A 63 2.70 -6.84 6.75
C LEU A 63 1.78 -5.66 6.47
N ALA A 64 0.46 -5.88 6.51
CA ALA A 64 -0.53 -4.81 6.31
C ALA A 64 -0.35 -3.68 7.31
N LEU A 65 -0.12 -4.00 8.59
CA LEU A 65 0.13 -3.01 9.63
C LEU A 65 1.41 -2.20 9.36
N SER A 66 2.50 -2.86 8.92
CA SER A 66 3.76 -2.19 8.59
C SER A 66 3.59 -1.22 7.43
N VAL A 67 2.91 -1.65 6.36
CA VAL A 67 2.64 -0.83 5.18
C VAL A 67 1.72 0.34 5.54
N MET A 68 0.68 0.11 6.33
CA MET A 68 -0.27 1.17 6.69
C MET A 68 0.30 2.16 7.70
N ALA A 69 1.12 1.71 8.65
CA ALA A 69 1.87 2.61 9.53
C ALA A 69 2.76 3.56 8.72
N SER A 70 3.45 3.04 7.71
CA SER A 70 4.25 3.85 6.78
C SER A 70 3.38 4.82 5.98
N ASN A 71 2.24 4.33 5.45
CA ASN A 71 1.32 5.12 4.62
C ASN A 71 0.53 6.18 5.43
N LEU A 72 0.50 6.10 6.75
CA LEU A 72 0.03 7.20 7.61
C LEU A 72 1.17 8.16 7.97
N THR A 73 2.38 7.65 8.17
CA THR A 73 3.51 8.48 8.62
C THR A 73 3.96 9.46 7.54
N PHE A 74 4.12 9.02 6.28
CA PHE A 74 4.64 9.91 5.24
C PHE A 74 3.70 11.09 4.93
N PRO A 75 2.35 10.98 4.91
CA PRO A 75 1.49 12.13 4.68
C PRO A 75 1.50 13.13 5.85
N LEU A 76 1.66 12.65 7.09
CA LEU A 76 1.81 13.54 8.25
C LEU A 76 3.05 14.43 8.06
N ILE A 77 4.19 13.85 7.72
CA ILE A 77 5.44 14.58 7.45
C ILE A 77 5.28 15.48 6.21
N LYS A 78 4.67 14.97 5.14
CA LYS A 78 4.45 15.68 3.89
C LYS A 78 3.70 17.00 4.09
N ASN A 79 2.65 16.98 4.92
CA ASN A 79 1.84 18.15 5.21
C ASN A 79 2.51 19.14 6.18
N ILE A 80 3.56 18.73 6.90
CA ILE A 80 4.40 19.62 7.69
C ILE A 80 5.45 20.29 6.80
N VAL A 81 6.19 19.50 6.01
CA VAL A 81 7.33 19.96 5.22
C VAL A 81 6.90 20.76 3.99
N LYS A 82 5.82 20.38 3.31
CA LYS A 82 5.21 21.07 2.16
C LYS A 82 6.19 21.44 1.04
N ARG A 83 7.17 20.57 0.75
CA ARG A 83 8.15 20.81 -0.32
C ARG A 83 7.50 20.75 -1.70
N THR A 84 7.78 21.73 -2.56
CA THR A 84 7.33 21.73 -3.97
C THR A 84 8.05 20.64 -4.75
N ARG A 85 7.41 20.15 -5.83
CA ARG A 85 8.02 19.13 -6.69
C ARG A 85 9.07 19.71 -7.63
N PRO A 86 10.06 18.89 -8.08
CA PRO A 86 11.12 19.34 -8.99
C PRO A 86 10.59 20.08 -10.21
N PHE A 87 9.65 19.49 -10.95
CA PHE A 87 9.09 20.07 -12.18
C PHE A 87 8.28 21.35 -11.97
N HIS A 88 7.88 21.67 -10.74
CA HIS A 88 7.24 22.96 -10.42
C HIS A 88 8.25 24.04 -10.05
N SER A 89 9.39 23.65 -9.49
CA SER A 89 10.42 24.59 -9.01
C SER A 89 11.48 24.88 -10.06
N HIS A 90 11.68 23.97 -11.02
CA HIS A 90 12.71 24.00 -12.03
C HIS A 90 12.11 23.68 -13.41
N PRO A 91 11.83 24.72 -14.25
CA PRO A 91 11.18 24.55 -15.56
C PRO A 91 11.95 23.64 -16.56
N GLU A 92 13.27 23.49 -16.35
CA GLU A 92 14.12 22.59 -17.13
C GLU A 92 13.89 21.11 -16.83
N ILE A 93 13.29 20.76 -15.68
CA ILE A 93 12.97 19.40 -15.31
C ILE A 93 11.61 19.01 -15.89
N LEU A 94 11.62 18.00 -16.74
CA LEU A 94 10.40 17.53 -17.41
C LEU A 94 9.45 16.85 -16.41
N ASN A 95 8.16 17.19 -16.50
CA ASN A 95 7.09 16.42 -15.85
C ASN A 95 6.72 15.23 -16.71
N LEU A 96 7.30 14.06 -16.43
CA LEU A 96 7.04 12.82 -17.17
C LEU A 96 5.90 11.96 -16.55
N LYS A 97 5.35 12.37 -15.43
CA LYS A 97 4.19 11.73 -14.80
C LYS A 97 3.48 12.72 -13.89
N ASP A 98 2.23 13.02 -14.21
CA ASP A 98 1.41 13.89 -13.37
C ASP A 98 1.22 13.28 -11.97
N VAL A 99 1.53 14.08 -10.96
CA VAL A 99 1.39 13.73 -9.56
C VAL A 99 0.98 14.96 -8.75
N GLU A 100 -0.01 14.78 -7.91
CA GLU A 100 -0.53 15.84 -7.04
C GLU A 100 0.24 15.95 -5.71
N GLY A 101 0.03 17.06 -5.04
CA GLY A 101 0.52 17.29 -3.68
C GLY A 101 2.01 17.56 -3.59
N TYR A 102 2.51 17.57 -2.36
CA TYR A 102 3.90 17.92 -2.02
C TYR A 102 4.89 16.80 -2.38
N SER A 103 6.17 17.18 -2.50
CA SER A 103 7.24 16.26 -2.88
C SER A 103 7.75 15.40 -1.72
N PHE A 104 8.10 16.01 -0.59
CA PHE A 104 8.77 15.34 0.53
C PHE A 104 7.79 14.79 1.58
N PRO A 105 8.00 13.55 2.06
CA PRO A 105 8.79 12.49 1.48
C PRO A 105 8.06 11.74 0.35
N SER A 106 8.79 10.90 -0.41
CA SER A 106 8.23 10.12 -1.51
C SER A 106 7.33 8.98 -1.03
N GLY A 107 6.02 9.05 -1.34
CA GLY A 107 5.05 8.00 -0.99
C GLY A 107 5.33 6.66 -1.69
N HIS A 108 5.71 6.67 -2.99
CA HIS A 108 6.07 5.45 -3.72
C HIS A 108 7.30 4.75 -3.12
N SER A 109 8.33 5.52 -2.75
CA SER A 109 9.52 4.97 -2.09
C SER A 109 9.19 4.40 -0.71
N THR A 110 8.35 5.10 0.07
CA THR A 110 7.87 4.64 1.38
C THR A 110 7.05 3.36 1.26
N GLY A 111 6.07 3.35 0.36
CA GLY A 111 5.17 2.20 0.14
C GLY A 111 5.92 0.97 -0.38
N SER A 112 6.78 1.13 -1.39
CA SER A 112 7.58 0.01 -1.91
C SER A 112 8.53 -0.54 -0.85
N ALA A 113 9.26 0.32 -0.12
CA ALA A 113 10.15 -0.14 0.95
C ALA A 113 9.37 -0.90 2.03
N SER A 114 8.28 -0.33 2.57
CA SER A 114 7.51 -1.00 3.62
C SER A 114 6.90 -2.33 3.16
N THR A 115 6.51 -2.44 1.89
CA THR A 115 5.91 -3.67 1.35
C THR A 115 6.95 -4.76 1.11
N PHE A 116 8.02 -4.46 0.36
CA PHE A 116 8.98 -5.50 -0.04
C PHE A 116 9.94 -5.86 1.09
N VAL A 117 10.40 -4.89 1.90
CA VAL A 117 11.16 -5.19 3.13
C VAL A 117 10.26 -5.90 4.14
N GLY A 118 9.01 -5.45 4.31
CA GLY A 118 8.02 -6.08 5.18
C GLY A 118 7.77 -7.54 4.80
N ALA A 119 7.56 -7.84 3.51
CA ALA A 119 7.38 -9.21 3.02
C ALA A 119 8.60 -10.09 3.34
N ALA A 120 9.83 -9.58 3.17
CA ALA A 120 11.06 -10.30 3.52
C ALA A 120 11.15 -10.56 5.04
N VAL A 121 10.81 -9.56 5.87
CA VAL A 121 10.86 -9.66 7.33
C VAL A 121 9.83 -10.67 7.86
N VAL A 122 8.57 -10.61 7.40
CA VAL A 122 7.53 -11.55 7.86
C VAL A 122 7.72 -12.97 7.34
N MET A 123 8.52 -13.15 6.27
CA MET A 123 8.82 -14.45 5.67
C MET A 123 10.25 -14.94 5.96
N ARG A 124 10.98 -14.29 6.87
CA ARG A 124 12.39 -14.60 7.18
C ARG A 124 12.66 -16.04 7.62
N ASP A 125 11.67 -16.70 8.20
CA ASP A 125 11.71 -18.09 8.67
C ASP A 125 11.05 -19.08 7.70
N ALA A 126 10.73 -18.68 6.47
CA ALA A 126 10.23 -19.57 5.45
C ALA A 126 11.19 -20.75 5.23
N LYS A 127 10.64 -21.98 5.15
CA LYS A 127 11.44 -23.21 5.03
C LYS A 127 12.30 -23.22 3.76
N GLN A 128 11.80 -22.66 2.66
CA GLN A 128 12.47 -22.63 1.37
C GLN A 128 13.58 -21.56 1.34
N LYS A 129 14.84 -21.98 1.32
CA LYS A 129 16.00 -21.06 1.26
C LYS A 129 15.97 -20.14 0.03
N TRP A 130 15.55 -20.66 -1.14
CA TRP A 130 15.44 -19.88 -2.36
C TRP A 130 14.44 -18.73 -2.22
N LEU A 131 13.27 -18.99 -1.58
CA LEU A 131 12.25 -17.98 -1.37
C LEU A 131 12.77 -16.82 -0.50
N ARG A 132 13.48 -17.14 0.59
CA ARG A 132 14.10 -16.11 1.43
C ARG A 132 15.11 -15.27 0.65
N LYS A 133 15.96 -15.93 -0.17
CA LYS A 133 16.92 -15.22 -1.02
C LYS A 133 16.23 -14.28 -2.02
N VAL A 134 15.20 -14.76 -2.71
CA VAL A 134 14.43 -13.93 -3.66
C VAL A 134 13.77 -12.75 -2.95
N LEU A 135 13.10 -12.98 -1.82
CA LEU A 135 12.46 -11.90 -1.05
C LEU A 135 13.49 -10.86 -0.56
N THR A 136 14.68 -11.28 -0.13
CA THR A 136 15.76 -10.36 0.26
C THR A 136 16.24 -9.53 -0.93
N ILE A 137 16.43 -10.15 -2.10
CA ILE A 137 16.80 -9.42 -3.33
C ILE A 137 15.69 -8.41 -3.70
N CYS A 138 14.42 -8.84 -3.69
CA CYS A 138 13.29 -7.96 -3.98
C CYS A 138 13.18 -6.81 -2.97
N ALA A 139 13.44 -7.06 -1.68
CA ALA A 139 13.40 -6.07 -0.62
C ALA A 139 14.43 -4.94 -0.80
N ILE A 140 15.52 -5.21 -1.52
CA ILE A 140 16.56 -4.22 -1.81
C ILE A 140 16.34 -3.61 -3.20
N ALA A 141 16.23 -4.47 -4.22
CA ALA A 141 16.23 -4.03 -5.62
C ALA A 141 14.98 -3.23 -6.00
N ILE A 142 13.78 -3.69 -5.59
CA ILE A 142 12.53 -3.04 -6.01
C ILE A 142 12.40 -1.64 -5.43
N PRO A 143 12.56 -1.39 -4.12
CA PRO A 143 12.47 -0.05 -3.57
C PRO A 143 13.52 0.92 -4.15
N LEU A 144 14.74 0.46 -4.41
CA LEU A 144 15.77 1.29 -5.03
C LEU A 144 15.43 1.64 -6.49
N LEU A 145 14.91 0.68 -7.26
CA LEU A 145 14.43 0.93 -8.62
C LEU A 145 13.25 1.90 -8.62
N VAL A 146 12.28 1.70 -7.72
CA VAL A 146 11.16 2.65 -7.57
C VAL A 146 11.67 4.05 -7.25
N ALA A 147 12.60 4.19 -6.29
CA ALA A 147 13.20 5.47 -5.94
C ALA A 147 13.86 6.15 -7.16
N LEU A 148 14.63 5.39 -7.94
CA LEU A 148 15.26 5.86 -9.17
C LEU A 148 14.21 6.35 -10.19
N THR A 149 13.12 5.59 -10.37
CA THR A 149 12.05 6.01 -11.30
C THR A 149 11.40 7.32 -10.90
N ARG A 150 11.24 7.58 -9.59
CA ARG A 150 10.60 8.82 -9.10
C ARG A 150 11.43 10.06 -9.38
N MET A 151 12.76 9.94 -9.34
CA MET A 151 13.67 11.00 -9.74
C MET A 151 13.66 11.20 -11.24
N TYR A 152 13.79 10.12 -12.03
CA TYR A 152 13.74 10.18 -13.49
C TYR A 152 12.44 10.84 -14.00
N LEU A 153 11.29 10.51 -13.39
CA LEU A 153 9.99 11.07 -13.76
C LEU A 153 9.82 12.55 -13.35
N GLY A 154 10.83 13.17 -12.72
CA GLY A 154 10.80 14.55 -12.26
C GLY A 154 9.93 14.79 -11.02
N ALA A 155 9.36 13.74 -10.46
CA ALA A 155 8.36 13.83 -9.38
C ALA A 155 8.94 14.11 -8.00
N HIS A 156 10.18 13.67 -7.74
CA HIS A 156 10.83 13.70 -6.43
C HIS A 156 12.33 13.99 -6.52
N TYR A 157 12.86 14.66 -5.51
CA TYR A 157 14.30 14.84 -5.31
C TYR A 157 14.94 13.61 -4.67
N LEU A 158 16.26 13.54 -4.67
CA LEU A 158 17.02 12.45 -4.03
C LEU A 158 16.69 12.33 -2.52
N THR A 159 16.67 13.45 -1.81
CA THR A 159 16.33 13.46 -0.37
C THR A 159 14.91 12.97 -0.11
N ASP A 160 13.93 13.25 -0.98
CA ASP A 160 12.56 12.78 -0.84
C ASP A 160 12.48 11.23 -0.88
N VAL A 161 13.21 10.64 -1.85
CA VAL A 161 13.20 9.19 -2.02
C VAL A 161 14.00 8.47 -0.94
N VAL A 162 15.16 9.01 -0.54
CA VAL A 162 15.98 8.46 0.56
C VAL A 162 15.21 8.47 1.88
N CYS A 163 14.58 9.60 2.22
CA CYS A 163 13.74 9.68 3.42
C CYS A 163 12.53 8.75 3.32
N GLY A 164 11.91 8.64 2.15
CA GLY A 164 10.81 7.69 1.93
C GLY A 164 11.24 6.23 2.17
N LEU A 165 12.39 5.81 1.63
CA LEU A 165 12.96 4.48 1.87
C LEU A 165 13.26 4.25 3.35
N ALA A 166 13.83 5.24 4.03
CA ALA A 166 14.15 5.17 5.46
C ALA A 166 12.88 5.05 6.32
N ILE A 167 11.84 5.85 6.04
CA ILE A 167 10.55 5.79 6.75
C ILE A 167 9.91 4.41 6.53
N GLY A 168 9.80 3.95 5.26
CA GLY A 168 9.18 2.66 4.95
C GLY A 168 9.89 1.51 5.64
N THR A 169 11.21 1.46 5.55
CA THR A 169 12.04 0.43 6.19
C THR A 169 12.00 0.52 7.72
N GLY A 170 12.11 1.73 8.28
CA GLY A 170 12.08 1.96 9.72
C GLY A 170 10.75 1.53 10.34
N MET A 171 9.62 1.82 9.67
CA MET A 171 8.31 1.39 10.14
C MET A 171 8.13 -0.13 10.11
N VAL A 172 8.71 -0.84 9.14
CA VAL A 172 8.71 -2.32 9.15
C VAL A 172 9.39 -2.85 10.41
N PHE A 173 10.57 -2.35 10.76
CA PHE A 173 11.28 -2.81 11.95
C PHE A 173 10.59 -2.39 13.24
N LEU A 174 10.05 -1.18 13.30
CA LEU A 174 9.26 -0.71 14.45
C LEU A 174 8.03 -1.59 14.67
N VAL A 175 7.24 -1.84 13.63
CA VAL A 175 6.05 -2.71 13.72
C VAL A 175 6.45 -4.14 14.05
N ASN A 176 7.53 -4.68 13.48
CA ASN A 176 8.01 -6.01 13.82
C ASN A 176 8.45 -6.10 15.29
N TRP A 177 9.08 -5.07 15.83
CA TRP A 177 9.43 -5.01 17.25
C TRP A 177 8.17 -4.95 18.13
N LEU A 178 7.24 -4.02 17.84
CA LEU A 178 5.97 -3.90 18.58
C LEU A 178 5.15 -5.19 18.52
N TRP A 179 5.13 -5.87 17.37
CA TRP A 179 4.42 -7.15 17.17
C TRP A 179 4.88 -8.25 18.10
N ASN A 180 6.16 -8.24 18.49
CA ASN A 180 6.75 -9.23 19.37
C ASN A 180 6.65 -8.85 20.87
N VAL A 181 6.54 -7.54 21.21
CA VAL A 181 6.54 -7.10 22.60
C VAL A 181 5.15 -6.74 23.13
N VAL A 182 4.20 -6.36 22.26
CA VAL A 182 2.83 -5.99 22.65
C VAL A 182 1.95 -7.24 22.66
N PRO A 183 1.43 -7.68 23.83
CA PRO A 183 0.64 -8.92 23.93
C PRO A 183 -0.64 -8.89 23.08
N ASN A 184 -1.37 -7.80 23.11
CA ASN A 184 -2.58 -7.60 22.31
C ASN A 184 -2.28 -6.66 21.12
N ARG A 185 -2.16 -7.25 19.95
CA ARG A 185 -1.81 -6.55 18.72
C ARG A 185 -2.81 -5.45 18.33
N MET A 186 -4.06 -5.54 18.78
CA MET A 186 -5.06 -4.49 18.56
C MET A 186 -4.66 -3.15 19.19
N TYR A 187 -3.85 -3.15 20.24
CA TYR A 187 -3.32 -1.92 20.82
C TYR A 187 -2.35 -1.20 19.87
N ILE A 188 -1.63 -1.95 19.01
CA ILE A 188 -0.75 -1.34 18.00
C ILE A 188 -1.60 -0.63 16.95
N PHE A 189 -2.67 -1.29 16.46
CA PHE A 189 -3.62 -0.69 15.52
C PHE A 189 -4.27 0.58 16.11
N ALA A 190 -4.75 0.49 17.36
CA ALA A 190 -5.35 1.62 18.05
C ALA A 190 -4.35 2.78 18.25
N GLY A 191 -3.12 2.47 18.61
CA GLY A 191 -2.06 3.47 18.77
C GLY A 191 -1.75 4.22 17.47
N ILE A 192 -1.65 3.51 16.34
CA ILE A 192 -1.43 4.12 15.03
C ILE A 192 -2.61 4.99 14.62
N LEU A 193 -3.85 4.53 14.84
CA LEU A 193 -5.05 5.32 14.58
C LEU A 193 -5.09 6.59 15.44
N LEU A 194 -4.74 6.47 16.72
CA LEU A 194 -4.70 7.61 17.65
C LEU A 194 -3.66 8.66 17.20
N VAL A 195 -2.45 8.22 16.83
CA VAL A 195 -1.43 9.12 16.27
C VAL A 195 -1.94 9.75 14.97
N GLY A 196 -2.58 8.96 14.10
CA GLY A 196 -3.15 9.45 12.84
C GLY A 196 -4.22 10.52 13.01
N LEU A 197 -4.97 10.52 14.13
CA LEU A 197 -5.97 11.57 14.41
C LEU A 197 -5.39 12.99 14.38
N SER A 198 -4.12 13.15 14.75
CA SER A 198 -3.45 14.45 14.69
C SER A 198 -3.43 15.06 13.29
N GLY A 199 -3.43 14.23 12.26
CA GLY A 199 -3.40 14.68 10.87
C GLY A 199 -4.66 15.42 10.43
N PHE A 200 -5.83 15.16 11.03
CA PHE A 200 -7.06 15.87 10.69
C PHE A 200 -7.01 17.37 10.98
N PHE A 201 -6.11 17.81 11.86
CA PHE A 201 -5.96 19.21 12.21
C PHE A 201 -5.16 20.01 11.18
N TYR A 202 -4.27 19.38 10.36
CA TYR A 202 -3.37 20.11 9.48
C TYR A 202 -3.14 19.48 8.11
N CYS A 203 -3.46 18.18 7.92
CA CYS A 203 -3.27 17.54 6.63
C CYS A 203 -4.33 17.96 5.62
N THR A 204 -3.88 18.27 4.42
CA THR A 204 -4.73 18.70 3.30
C THR A 204 -4.63 17.79 2.08
N THR A 205 -3.68 16.84 2.08
CA THR A 205 -3.42 15.95 0.95
C THR A 205 -4.31 14.72 0.96
N ASN A 206 -4.69 14.27 -0.23
CA ASN A 206 -5.52 13.09 -0.45
C ASN A 206 -4.92 11.82 0.13
N ASP A 207 -3.57 11.71 0.14
CA ASP A 207 -2.84 10.55 0.68
C ASP A 207 -3.19 10.27 2.14
N PHE A 208 -3.30 11.33 2.96
CA PHE A 208 -3.63 11.20 4.38
C PHE A 208 -5.02 10.61 4.59
N TYR A 209 -6.04 11.17 3.95
CA TYR A 209 -7.43 10.73 4.11
C TYR A 209 -7.66 9.32 3.58
N THR A 210 -7.00 8.95 2.48
CA THR A 210 -6.97 7.58 1.95
C THR A 210 -6.32 6.63 2.96
N GLY A 211 -5.10 6.92 3.41
CA GLY A 211 -4.34 6.09 4.34
C GLY A 211 -5.06 5.88 5.67
N TYR A 212 -5.66 6.94 6.23
CA TYR A 212 -6.44 6.86 7.46
C TYR A 212 -7.69 5.98 7.28
N GLY A 213 -8.42 6.16 6.18
CA GLY A 213 -9.58 5.32 5.85
C GLY A 213 -9.22 3.85 5.71
N ILE A 214 -8.14 3.54 4.98
CA ILE A 214 -7.63 2.16 4.85
C ILE A 214 -7.28 1.58 6.23
N MET A 215 -6.60 2.35 7.09
CA MET A 215 -6.22 1.87 8.43
C MET A 215 -7.43 1.57 9.31
N VAL A 216 -8.47 2.40 9.28
CA VAL A 216 -9.75 2.14 9.95
C VAL A 216 -10.40 0.86 9.40
N GLY A 217 -10.49 0.74 8.07
CA GLY A 217 -11.06 -0.43 7.41
C GLY A 217 -10.34 -1.72 7.74
N LEU A 218 -8.98 -1.71 7.77
CA LEU A 218 -8.17 -2.86 8.17
C LEU A 218 -8.40 -3.24 9.63
N THR A 219 -8.38 -2.26 10.54
CA THR A 219 -8.57 -2.51 11.97
C THR A 219 -9.93 -3.17 12.23
N CYS A 220 -11.01 -2.60 11.68
CA CYS A 220 -12.35 -3.16 11.79
C CYS A 220 -12.46 -4.51 11.07
N GLY A 221 -11.85 -4.65 9.90
CA GLY A 221 -11.85 -5.88 9.10
C GLY A 221 -11.17 -7.03 9.81
N PHE A 222 -9.99 -6.83 10.38
CA PHE A 222 -9.29 -7.86 11.15
C PHE A 222 -10.04 -8.23 12.44
N LEU A 223 -10.59 -7.24 13.15
CA LEU A 223 -11.43 -7.51 14.33
C LEU A 223 -12.65 -8.37 13.99
N PHE A 224 -13.33 -8.04 12.90
CA PHE A 224 -14.50 -8.79 12.43
C PHE A 224 -14.10 -10.20 11.96
N GLU A 225 -13.02 -10.30 11.20
CA GLU A 225 -12.52 -11.57 10.70
C GLU A 225 -12.12 -12.51 11.85
N HIS A 226 -11.40 -12.02 12.86
CA HIS A 226 -10.99 -12.84 14.02
C HIS A 226 -12.16 -13.32 14.85
N LYS A 227 -13.19 -12.50 15.02
CA LYS A 227 -14.34 -12.85 15.86
C LYS A 227 -15.37 -13.70 15.13
N VAL A 228 -15.68 -13.36 13.88
CA VAL A 228 -16.83 -13.88 13.14
C VAL A 228 -16.44 -14.84 12.02
N VAL A 229 -15.56 -14.42 11.11
CA VAL A 229 -15.33 -15.14 9.85
C VAL A 229 -14.40 -16.33 10.03
N LYS A 230 -13.25 -16.13 10.65
CA LYS A 230 -12.24 -17.16 10.96
C LYS A 230 -11.91 -18.01 9.73
N PHE A 231 -11.57 -17.35 8.61
CA PHE A 231 -11.17 -18.08 7.40
C PHE A 231 -9.84 -18.80 7.59
N GLU A 232 -9.61 -19.83 6.80
CA GLU A 232 -8.35 -20.56 6.76
C GLU A 232 -7.58 -20.26 5.47
N ASN A 233 -6.25 -20.21 5.58
CA ASN A 233 -5.39 -20.09 4.43
C ASN A 233 -5.48 -21.34 3.55
N THR A 234 -5.23 -21.21 2.26
CA THR A 234 -5.22 -22.32 1.31
C THR A 234 -3.83 -22.48 0.71
N LYS A 235 -3.39 -23.73 0.54
CA LYS A 235 -2.13 -24.05 -0.14
C LYS A 235 -2.28 -24.18 -1.67
N THR A 236 -3.50 -24.08 -2.16
CA THR A 236 -3.82 -24.31 -3.58
C THR A 236 -3.71 -22.99 -4.35
N TRP A 237 -2.73 -22.86 -5.24
CA TRP A 237 -2.39 -21.62 -5.93
C TRP A 237 -3.56 -20.98 -6.70
N TRP A 238 -4.39 -21.76 -7.40
CA TRP A 238 -5.53 -21.20 -8.13
C TRP A 238 -6.61 -20.62 -7.21
N ARG A 239 -6.79 -21.17 -5.99
CA ARG A 239 -7.69 -20.60 -4.99
C ARG A 239 -7.15 -19.26 -4.47
N VAL A 240 -5.83 -19.17 -4.27
CA VAL A 240 -5.19 -17.91 -3.91
C VAL A 240 -5.40 -16.88 -5.01
N ALA A 241 -5.21 -17.28 -6.28
CA ALA A 241 -5.47 -16.41 -7.43
C ALA A 241 -6.93 -15.91 -7.48
N LEU A 242 -7.90 -16.80 -7.24
CA LEU A 242 -9.33 -16.42 -7.18
C LEU A 242 -9.64 -15.48 -6.00
N ARG A 243 -9.02 -15.71 -4.83
CA ARG A 243 -9.16 -14.81 -3.69
C ARG A 243 -8.59 -13.42 -4.00
N LEU A 244 -7.44 -13.34 -4.65
CA LEU A 244 -6.83 -12.07 -5.07
C LEU A 244 -7.67 -11.36 -6.12
N LEU A 245 -8.11 -12.07 -7.17
CA LEU A 245 -8.97 -11.51 -8.21
C LEU A 245 -10.29 -10.99 -7.64
N GLY A 246 -10.95 -11.78 -6.80
CA GLY A 246 -12.21 -11.38 -6.17
C GLY A 246 -12.03 -10.18 -5.24
N GLY A 247 -10.95 -10.14 -4.44
CA GLY A 247 -10.61 -8.98 -3.61
C GLY A 247 -10.32 -7.72 -4.45
N GLY A 248 -9.61 -7.87 -5.56
CA GLY A 248 -9.34 -6.79 -6.51
C GLY A 248 -10.63 -6.25 -7.17
N ILE A 249 -11.52 -7.16 -7.61
CA ILE A 249 -12.83 -6.78 -8.18
C ILE A 249 -13.67 -6.02 -7.13
N ILE A 250 -13.69 -6.47 -5.88
CA ILE A 250 -14.40 -5.79 -4.80
C ILE A 250 -13.81 -4.40 -4.57
N TYR A 251 -12.48 -4.30 -4.49
CA TYR A 251 -11.80 -3.03 -4.27
C TYR A 251 -12.12 -2.02 -5.37
N ILE A 252 -11.94 -2.39 -6.64
CA ILE A 252 -12.16 -1.52 -7.80
C ILE A 252 -13.66 -1.25 -7.97
N GLY A 253 -14.50 -2.28 -7.89
CA GLY A 253 -15.94 -2.19 -8.11
C GLY A 253 -16.63 -1.33 -7.06
N LEU A 254 -16.33 -1.52 -5.75
CA LEU A 254 -16.88 -0.70 -4.70
C LEU A 254 -16.39 0.76 -4.79
N ASN A 255 -15.11 0.96 -5.14
CA ASN A 255 -14.59 2.30 -5.33
C ASN A 255 -15.36 3.07 -6.42
N ALA A 256 -15.60 2.43 -7.56
CA ALA A 256 -16.37 3.00 -8.66
C ALA A 256 -17.87 3.19 -8.28
N ALA A 257 -18.48 2.16 -7.69
CA ALA A 257 -19.90 2.19 -7.33
C ALA A 257 -20.20 3.29 -6.29
N ILE A 258 -19.39 3.39 -5.22
CA ILE A 258 -19.60 4.41 -4.17
C ILE A 258 -19.41 5.82 -4.76
N LYS A 259 -18.41 6.03 -5.64
CA LYS A 259 -18.25 7.32 -6.34
C LYS A 259 -19.44 7.66 -7.22
N ALA A 260 -19.95 6.70 -7.98
CA ALA A 260 -21.09 6.90 -8.86
C ALA A 260 -22.36 7.24 -8.06
N VAL A 261 -22.64 6.54 -6.96
CA VAL A 261 -23.81 6.81 -6.10
C VAL A 261 -23.71 8.20 -5.48
N VAL A 262 -22.56 8.57 -4.93
CA VAL A 262 -22.39 9.91 -4.33
C VAL A 262 -22.47 11.00 -5.38
N GLY A 263 -21.88 10.82 -6.56
CA GLY A 263 -21.97 11.77 -7.67
C GLY A 263 -23.40 11.97 -8.19
N ALA A 264 -24.24 10.92 -8.13
CA ALA A 264 -25.65 11.03 -8.50
C ALA A 264 -26.50 11.78 -7.45
N ILE A 265 -26.15 11.65 -6.14
CA ILE A 265 -26.88 12.32 -5.05
C ILE A 265 -26.38 13.76 -4.85
N TYR A 266 -25.09 13.97 -5.01
CA TYR A 266 -24.43 15.26 -4.80
C TYR A 266 -23.50 15.56 -6.02
N PRO A 267 -24.04 16.11 -7.13
CA PRO A 267 -23.28 16.30 -8.37
C PRO A 267 -22.04 17.20 -8.25
N THR A 268 -22.06 18.17 -7.30
CA THR A 268 -20.97 19.10 -7.05
C THR A 268 -20.01 18.63 -5.95
N PHE A 269 -20.08 17.35 -5.54
CA PHE A 269 -19.22 16.86 -4.45
C PHE A 269 -17.72 16.94 -4.76
N GLU A 270 -17.35 16.98 -6.05
CA GLU A 270 -15.96 17.12 -6.48
C GLU A 270 -15.41 18.55 -6.28
N ASP A 271 -16.27 19.54 -6.12
CA ASP A 271 -15.88 20.94 -5.86
C ASP A 271 -15.81 21.24 -4.37
N ASP A 272 -16.41 20.40 -3.51
CA ASP A 272 -16.39 20.55 -2.05
C ASP A 272 -15.21 19.81 -1.43
N PHE A 273 -14.10 20.51 -1.22
CA PHE A 273 -12.87 19.94 -0.64
C PHE A 273 -13.07 19.31 0.75
N GLN A 274 -13.93 19.88 1.60
CA GLN A 274 -14.18 19.35 2.94
C GLN A 274 -14.93 18.03 2.85
N PHE A 275 -15.99 18.01 2.05
CA PHE A 275 -16.76 16.81 1.81
C PHE A 275 -15.91 15.72 1.15
N GLN A 276 -15.12 16.05 0.13
CA GLN A 276 -14.24 15.10 -0.54
C GLN A 276 -13.28 14.38 0.41
N ARG A 277 -12.63 15.09 1.32
CA ARG A 277 -11.70 14.54 2.31
C ARG A 277 -12.40 13.57 3.25
N PHE A 278 -13.52 13.98 3.83
CA PHE A 278 -14.31 13.15 4.72
C PHE A 278 -14.87 11.91 3.99
N PHE A 279 -15.45 12.13 2.81
CA PHE A 279 -15.96 11.07 1.95
C PHE A 279 -14.88 10.07 1.55
N ARG A 280 -13.69 10.54 1.21
CA ARG A 280 -12.55 9.69 0.88
C ARG A 280 -12.21 8.75 2.04
N THR A 281 -12.12 9.26 3.25
CA THR A 281 -11.83 8.46 4.45
C THR A 281 -12.89 7.37 4.67
N ILE A 282 -14.15 7.71 4.63
CA ILE A 282 -15.26 6.74 4.81
C ILE A 282 -15.27 5.72 3.68
N ARG A 283 -15.14 6.17 2.45
CA ARG A 283 -15.11 5.29 1.26
C ARG A 283 -14.05 4.22 1.37
N TYR A 284 -12.81 4.60 1.64
CA TYR A 284 -11.72 3.63 1.76
C TYR A 284 -11.86 2.72 3.01
N ALA A 285 -12.42 3.23 4.10
CA ALA A 285 -12.73 2.40 5.26
C ALA A 285 -13.76 1.30 4.91
N ILE A 286 -14.84 1.64 4.19
CA ILE A 286 -15.85 0.67 3.75
C ILE A 286 -15.25 -0.35 2.78
N ILE A 287 -14.49 0.10 1.77
CA ILE A 287 -13.89 -0.78 0.76
C ILE A 287 -12.98 -1.82 1.44
N VAL A 288 -12.08 -1.36 2.29
CA VAL A 288 -11.10 -2.23 2.94
C VAL A 288 -11.75 -3.14 3.99
N PHE A 289 -12.71 -2.63 4.78
CA PHE A 289 -13.50 -3.46 5.67
C PHE A 289 -14.22 -4.58 4.89
N THR A 290 -14.82 -4.25 3.74
CA THR A 290 -15.49 -5.25 2.90
C THR A 290 -14.50 -6.28 2.37
N ALA A 291 -13.33 -5.87 1.87
CA ALA A 291 -12.34 -6.77 1.32
C ALA A 291 -11.69 -7.69 2.39
N ILE A 292 -11.41 -7.19 3.58
CA ILE A 292 -10.70 -7.92 4.63
C ILE A 292 -11.66 -8.64 5.58
N GLY A 293 -12.79 -8.01 5.93
CA GLY A 293 -13.75 -8.55 6.88
C GLY A 293 -14.86 -9.37 6.23
N LEU A 294 -15.59 -8.79 5.26
CA LEU A 294 -16.78 -9.44 4.71
C LEU A 294 -16.47 -10.45 3.61
N TYR A 295 -15.61 -10.09 2.66
CA TYR A 295 -15.30 -10.96 1.51
C TYR A 295 -14.83 -12.38 1.90
N PRO A 296 -13.98 -12.58 2.93
CA PRO A 296 -13.57 -13.92 3.34
C PRO A 296 -14.72 -14.82 3.83
N MET A 297 -15.89 -14.28 4.14
CA MET A 297 -17.09 -15.08 4.44
C MET A 297 -17.47 -16.00 3.27
N LEU A 298 -17.14 -15.60 2.04
CA LEU A 298 -17.41 -16.39 0.83
C LEU A 298 -16.43 -17.56 0.64
N PHE A 299 -15.30 -17.61 1.34
CA PHE A 299 -14.27 -18.63 1.12
C PHE A 299 -14.75 -20.05 1.47
N LYS A 300 -15.40 -20.23 2.62
CA LYS A 300 -15.94 -21.52 3.06
C LYS A 300 -17.09 -22.01 2.16
N PRO A 301 -18.09 -21.19 1.82
CA PRO A 301 -19.13 -21.58 0.86
C PRO A 301 -18.58 -21.96 -0.52
N ALA A 302 -17.63 -21.19 -1.04
CA ALA A 302 -16.99 -21.46 -2.32
C ALA A 302 -16.25 -22.82 -2.29
N GLU A 303 -15.54 -23.14 -1.23
CA GLU A 303 -14.87 -24.44 -1.09
C GLU A 303 -15.86 -25.61 -1.02
N LYS A 304 -16.99 -25.45 -0.35
CA LYS A 304 -18.05 -26.46 -0.34
C LYS A 304 -18.62 -26.69 -1.76
N LEU A 305 -18.83 -25.61 -2.51
CA LEU A 305 -19.29 -25.69 -3.90
C LEU A 305 -18.27 -26.41 -4.79
N TRP A 306 -17.00 -26.07 -4.70
CA TRP A 306 -15.93 -26.70 -5.49
C TRP A 306 -15.77 -28.19 -5.20
N ARG A 307 -15.97 -28.61 -3.95
CA ARG A 307 -16.01 -30.02 -3.58
C ARG A 307 -17.20 -30.74 -4.23
N LYS A 308 -18.39 -30.12 -4.24
CA LYS A 308 -19.59 -30.67 -4.90
C LYS A 308 -19.38 -30.82 -6.42
N LEU A 309 -18.67 -29.89 -7.04
CA LEU A 309 -18.36 -29.91 -8.47
C LEU A 309 -17.18 -30.84 -8.83
N GLY A 310 -16.59 -31.54 -7.85
CA GLY A 310 -15.47 -32.46 -8.08
C GLY A 310 -14.13 -31.75 -8.38
N TRP A 311 -14.05 -30.43 -8.29
CA TRP A 311 -12.84 -29.67 -8.55
C TRP A 311 -11.78 -29.78 -7.43
N VAL A 312 -12.19 -30.34 -6.30
CA VAL A 312 -11.35 -30.56 -5.13
C VAL A 312 -11.62 -31.96 -4.58
N LYS A 313 -10.61 -32.82 -4.65
CA LYS A 313 -10.65 -34.12 -3.94
C LYS A 313 -10.74 -33.86 -2.44
N GLY A 314 -11.69 -34.47 -1.76
CA GLY A 314 -11.76 -34.43 -0.31
C GLY A 314 -10.44 -34.94 0.27
N SER A 315 -9.82 -34.20 1.16
CA SER A 315 -8.81 -34.76 2.05
C SER A 315 -9.59 -35.77 2.91
N THR A 316 -9.43 -37.07 2.68
CA THR A 316 -9.69 -38.09 3.69
C THR A 316 -8.88 -37.67 4.91
N GLN A 317 -9.57 -37.19 5.94
CA GLN A 317 -9.01 -37.21 7.28
C GLN A 317 -8.64 -38.68 7.54
N ASN A 318 -7.33 -38.97 7.55
CA ASN A 318 -6.87 -40.15 8.26
C ASN A 318 -7.17 -39.91 9.75
N VAL A 319 -8.36 -40.35 10.15
CA VAL A 319 -8.60 -40.77 11.52
C VAL A 319 -7.88 -42.10 11.59
N ALA A 320 -6.64 -42.11 12.02
CA ALA A 320 -5.95 -43.30 12.50
C ALA A 320 -5.90 -43.13 14.01
N GLU A 321 -6.39 -44.20 14.61
CA GLU A 321 -6.43 -44.57 16.01
C GLU A 321 -5.18 -44.22 16.82
#